data_e6ae4bc3b9b6ffb08e70765f5db2c171
#
_entry.id   e6ae4bc3b9b6ffb08e70765f5db2c171
#
_cell.length_a   1.000
_cell.length_b   1.000
_cell.length_c   1.000
_cell.angle_alpha   90.00
_cell.angle_beta   90.00
_cell.angle_gamma   90.00
#
_symmetry.space_group_name_H-M   'P 1'
#
loop_
_entity.id
_entity.type
_entity.pdbx_description
1 polymer ?
#
loop_
_entity_poly.entity_id
_entity_poly.type
_entity_poly.pdbx_seq_one_letter_code
_entity_poly.pdbx_strand_id
1 'polypeptide(L)'
;MLAIDHIAKNIPFAKTYVPIQRLMPTRHHKQLAVFVTLVAFVLSSLTGCRLFSSRVTLETLTTAAEIERGGDQLYKSGHYDTAANRFEEAAAMVPTDQLVRRKLADTYWAENRYHAAIAMMRTAIDLAHPAIDRELRQEWFVRLAEMNLDIGNVDRALHWVDRAIEENPQMLPARVVRGSILERVQSYKAALEDYHYALSLMAEESSAERVRVEIEVARIYSHQRRPHRVLAMTSAIDPRTLQPTQAIDVHLMRATALRDRQRFADAVGELQQILVLDTNHAQARFVLASTYWQQRDIVRAQNSLAEVLRLNPNHPAALRLQQQMASPK
;
A
#
# COMPACT_ATOMS: atom_id res chain seq x y z
N MET A 1 15.53 -2.96 27.83
CA MET A 1 16.53 -3.83 27.20
C MET A 1 16.31 -3.92 25.67
N LEU A 2 15.12 -4.20 25.18
CA LEU A 2 14.78 -4.23 23.72
C LEU A 2 14.97 -2.88 23.00
N ALA A 3 14.69 -1.76 23.66
CA ALA A 3 14.85 -0.41 23.09
C ALA A 3 16.30 -0.01 22.88
N ILE A 4 17.22 -0.47 23.73
CA ILE A 4 18.66 -0.18 23.63
C ILE A 4 19.26 -0.92 22.44
N ASP A 5 18.83 -2.16 22.19
CA ASP A 5 19.29 -2.94 21.03
C ASP A 5 18.82 -2.33 19.70
N HIS A 6 17.64 -1.70 19.68
CA HIS A 6 17.11 -1.07 18.47
C HIS A 6 17.84 0.25 18.16
N ILE A 7 18.14 1.04 19.18
CA ILE A 7 18.88 2.31 19.04
C ILE A 7 20.33 2.03 18.64
N ALA A 8 20.96 0.97 19.21
CA ALA A 8 22.32 0.59 18.88
C ALA A 8 22.48 0.13 17.41
N LYS A 9 21.45 -0.44 16.81
CA LYS A 9 21.46 -0.85 15.38
C LYS A 9 21.45 0.33 14.40
N ASN A 10 20.99 1.49 14.82
CA ASN A 10 20.85 2.67 13.97
C ASN A 10 22.00 3.68 14.08
N ILE A 11 23.04 3.39 14.86
CA ILE A 11 24.24 4.23 14.96
C ILE A 11 25.29 3.69 13.95
N PRO A 12 25.83 4.51 13.04
CA PRO A 12 26.76 4.08 11.99
C PRO A 12 28.02 3.36 12.48
N PHE A 13 28.38 3.48 13.77
CA PHE A 13 29.53 2.84 14.39
C PHE A 13 29.24 1.50 15.08
N ALA A 14 28.00 1.02 15.13
CA ALA A 14 27.61 -0.15 15.91
C ALA A 14 27.98 -1.51 15.29
N LYS A 15 28.59 -1.56 14.09
CA LYS A 15 28.99 -2.84 13.45
C LYS A 15 30.16 -3.58 14.12
N THR A 16 30.84 -2.97 15.09
CA THR A 16 31.90 -3.62 15.87
C THR A 16 31.45 -3.99 17.28
N TYR A 17 30.17 -3.91 17.59
CA TYR A 17 29.65 -4.27 18.90
C TYR A 17 29.51 -5.79 19.04
N VAL A 18 30.59 -6.44 19.43
CA VAL A 18 30.53 -7.76 20.07
C VAL A 18 29.98 -7.56 21.48
N PRO A 19 28.90 -8.25 21.90
CA PRO A 19 28.37 -8.07 23.24
C PRO A 19 29.45 -8.35 24.28
N ILE A 20 29.89 -7.30 24.95
CA ILE A 20 31.01 -7.28 25.93
C ILE A 20 30.79 -8.23 27.14
N GLN A 21 29.58 -8.74 27.30
CA GLN A 21 29.21 -9.63 28.40
C GLN A 21 29.88 -10.99 28.39
N ARG A 22 30.62 -11.39 27.33
CA ARG A 22 31.28 -12.72 27.27
C ARG A 22 32.79 -12.74 27.40
N LEU A 23 33.46 -11.60 27.49
CA LEU A 23 34.94 -11.62 27.34
C LEU A 23 35.78 -10.93 28.40
N MET A 24 35.26 -10.33 29.49
CA MET A 24 36.15 -9.72 30.48
C MET A 24 35.68 -9.83 31.95
N PRO A 25 36.55 -10.14 32.89
CA PRO A 25 36.27 -10.12 34.33
C PRO A 25 36.16 -8.67 34.84
N THR A 26 35.35 -8.49 35.87
CA THR A 26 34.77 -7.24 36.43
C THR A 26 35.74 -6.13 36.85
N ARG A 27 37.04 -6.30 36.76
CA ARG A 27 38.03 -5.30 37.24
C ARG A 27 38.50 -4.29 36.16
N HIS A 28 38.24 -4.53 34.88
CA HIS A 28 38.74 -3.69 33.77
C HIS A 28 37.74 -2.69 33.21
N HIS A 29 36.49 -2.74 33.63
CA HIS A 29 35.43 -1.83 33.10
C HIS A 29 35.68 -0.36 33.39
N LYS A 30 36.25 -0.01 34.52
CA LYS A 30 36.57 1.39 34.86
C LYS A 30 37.72 1.96 34.04
N GLN A 31 38.72 1.16 33.70
CA GLN A 31 39.86 1.60 32.90
C GLN A 31 39.51 1.73 31.42
N LEU A 32 38.64 0.85 30.89
CA LEU A 32 38.22 0.93 29.50
C LEU A 32 37.31 2.14 29.26
N ALA A 33 36.42 2.44 30.19
CA ALA A 33 35.55 3.64 30.12
C ALA A 33 36.39 4.94 30.15
N VAL A 34 37.43 4.99 30.98
CA VAL A 34 38.35 6.13 31.03
C VAL A 34 39.18 6.25 29.74
N PHE A 35 39.59 5.15 29.14
CA PHE A 35 40.37 5.15 27.91
C PHE A 35 39.53 5.57 26.71
N VAL A 36 38.28 5.11 26.59
CA VAL A 36 37.32 5.52 25.54
C VAL A 36 36.95 7.00 25.66
N THR A 37 36.77 7.51 26.88
CA THR A 37 36.52 8.95 27.09
C THR A 37 37.74 9.81 26.81
N LEU A 38 38.96 9.33 27.12
CA LEU A 38 40.22 10.06 26.83
C LEU A 38 40.52 10.09 25.33
N VAL A 39 40.30 8.99 24.60
CA VAL A 39 40.49 8.93 23.14
C VAL A 39 39.43 9.85 22.43
N ALA A 40 38.20 9.87 22.90
CA ALA A 40 37.17 10.78 22.38
C ALA A 40 37.50 12.26 22.65
N PHE A 41 38.12 12.55 23.80
CA PHE A 41 38.54 13.93 24.16
C PHE A 41 39.74 14.41 23.35
N VAL A 42 40.72 13.53 23.08
CA VAL A 42 41.91 13.85 22.27
C VAL A 42 41.54 14.01 20.77
N LEU A 43 40.61 13.23 20.25
CA LEU A 43 40.11 13.39 18.87
C LEU A 43 39.32 14.69 18.68
N SER A 44 38.66 15.19 19.73
CA SER A 44 37.89 16.44 19.65
C SER A 44 38.79 17.69 19.74
N SER A 45 40.02 17.58 20.23
CA SER A 45 40.97 18.70 20.35
C SER A 45 41.84 18.91 19.10
N LEU A 46 41.90 17.95 18.17
CA LEU A 46 42.74 18.02 16.97
C LEU A 46 42.05 18.55 15.72
N THR A 47 40.72 18.70 15.75
CA THR A 47 39.98 19.30 14.63
C THR A 47 39.30 20.59 15.10
N GLY A 48 39.93 21.73 14.81
CA GLY A 48 39.42 23.06 15.08
C GLY A 48 38.19 23.44 14.25
N CYS A 49 37.35 22.50 13.88
CA CYS A 49 36.03 22.71 13.30
C CYS A 49 34.97 22.66 14.40
N ARG A 50 34.41 23.82 14.75
CA ARG A 50 33.16 23.93 15.52
C ARG A 50 32.03 23.34 14.70
N LEU A 51 31.95 22.02 14.62
CA LEU A 51 30.70 21.33 14.33
C LEU A 51 29.88 21.41 15.61
N PHE A 52 28.79 22.15 15.59
CA PHE A 52 27.69 22.04 16.56
C PHE A 52 27.08 20.64 16.40
N SER A 53 27.78 19.62 16.84
CA SER A 53 27.20 18.32 17.12
C SER A 53 26.58 18.44 18.51
N SER A 54 25.28 18.59 18.59
CA SER A 54 24.54 18.29 19.81
C SER A 54 24.92 16.86 20.19
N ARG A 55 25.70 16.71 21.25
CA ARG A 55 26.12 15.39 21.73
C ARG A 55 24.86 14.65 22.18
N VAL A 56 24.39 13.74 21.37
CA VAL A 56 23.29 12.87 21.75
C VAL A 56 23.83 11.97 22.86
N THR A 57 23.38 12.20 24.10
CA THR A 57 23.76 11.42 25.28
C THR A 57 22.89 10.18 25.38
N LEU A 58 23.32 9.19 26.19
CA LEU A 58 22.49 8.01 26.46
C LEU A 58 21.15 8.41 27.10
N GLU A 59 21.16 9.40 27.96
CA GLU A 59 19.94 9.95 28.59
C GLU A 59 19.00 10.55 27.52
N THR A 60 19.55 11.32 26.56
CA THR A 60 18.75 11.86 25.44
C THR A 60 18.13 10.74 24.62
N LEU A 61 18.88 9.66 24.33
CA LEU A 61 18.37 8.52 23.57
C LEU A 61 17.26 7.76 24.31
N THR A 62 17.42 7.56 25.63
CA THR A 62 16.39 6.87 26.44
C THR A 62 15.12 7.69 26.55
N THR A 63 15.24 9.01 26.76
CA THR A 63 14.09 9.93 26.81
C THR A 63 13.38 9.99 25.46
N ALA A 64 14.11 10.11 24.34
CA ALA A 64 13.52 10.11 23.01
C ALA A 64 12.76 8.81 22.73
N ALA A 65 13.32 7.65 23.13
CA ALA A 65 12.66 6.36 22.96
C ALA A 65 11.39 6.20 23.84
N GLU A 66 11.33 6.86 24.99
CA GLU A 66 10.12 6.90 25.84
C GLU A 66 9.01 7.76 25.20
N ILE A 67 9.40 8.93 24.67
CA ILE A 67 8.50 9.83 23.95
C ILE A 67 7.97 9.14 22.69
N GLU A 68 8.83 8.47 21.92
CA GLU A 68 8.46 7.69 20.74
C GLU A 68 7.43 6.60 21.08
N ARG A 69 7.64 5.83 22.15
CA ARG A 69 6.68 4.81 22.62
C ARG A 69 5.32 5.42 23.00
N GLY A 70 5.34 6.59 23.63
CA GLY A 70 4.13 7.36 23.91
C GLY A 70 3.40 7.76 22.62
N GLY A 71 4.16 8.21 21.60
CA GLY A 71 3.63 8.50 20.27
C GLY A 71 3.00 7.27 19.59
N ASP A 72 3.65 6.10 19.66
CA ASP A 72 3.12 4.84 19.12
C ASP A 72 1.77 4.44 19.77
N GLN A 73 1.60 4.64 21.07
CA GLN A 73 0.35 4.35 21.77
C GLN A 73 -0.77 5.30 21.32
N LEU A 74 -0.47 6.59 21.21
CA LEU A 74 -1.40 7.60 20.73
C LEU A 74 -1.81 7.34 19.28
N TYR A 75 -0.88 6.99 18.41
CA TYR A 75 -1.15 6.63 17.01
C TYR A 75 -2.11 5.43 16.93
N LYS A 76 -1.83 4.36 17.68
CA LYS A 76 -2.68 3.16 17.72
C LYS A 76 -4.10 3.43 18.26
N SER A 77 -4.24 4.42 19.14
CA SER A 77 -5.55 4.85 19.68
C SER A 77 -6.26 5.89 18.80
N GLY A 78 -5.68 6.27 17.65
CA GLY A 78 -6.27 7.22 16.70
C GLY A 78 -6.08 8.69 17.06
N HIS A 79 -5.29 9.01 18.10
CA HIS A 79 -4.98 10.38 18.50
C HIS A 79 -3.77 10.93 17.70
N TYR A 80 -3.97 11.13 16.39
CA TYR A 80 -2.88 11.42 15.46
C TYR A 80 -2.20 12.77 15.73
N ASP A 81 -2.95 13.83 16.06
CA ASP A 81 -2.40 15.15 16.38
C ASP A 81 -1.43 15.10 17.58
N THR A 82 -1.83 14.45 18.66
CA THR A 82 -0.98 14.29 19.84
C THR A 82 0.19 13.33 19.59
N ALA A 83 0.00 12.30 18.74
CA ALA A 83 1.06 11.40 18.31
C ALA A 83 2.11 12.15 17.48
N ALA A 84 1.69 13.04 16.55
CA ALA A 84 2.58 13.86 15.76
C ALA A 84 3.47 14.74 16.65
N ASN A 85 2.89 15.43 17.64
CA ASN A 85 3.63 16.25 18.58
C ASN A 85 4.69 15.43 19.34
N ARG A 86 4.39 14.18 19.74
CA ARG A 86 5.37 13.30 20.39
C ARG A 86 6.48 12.87 19.44
N PHE A 87 6.16 12.52 18.20
CA PHE A 87 7.19 12.17 17.23
C PHE A 87 8.04 13.37 16.80
N GLU A 88 7.47 14.58 16.74
CA GLU A 88 8.23 15.81 16.51
C GLU A 88 9.22 16.08 17.64
N GLU A 89 8.78 15.93 18.90
CA GLU A 89 9.63 16.05 20.09
C GLU A 89 10.79 15.05 20.05
N ALA A 90 10.48 13.76 19.80
CA ALA A 90 11.51 12.71 19.68
C ALA A 90 12.49 13.01 18.52
N ALA A 91 11.98 13.46 17.37
CA ALA A 91 12.78 13.83 16.20
C ALA A 91 13.66 15.07 16.42
N ALA A 92 13.24 15.99 17.30
CA ALA A 92 14.06 17.14 17.69
C ALA A 92 15.22 16.73 18.61
N MET A 93 14.99 15.74 19.50
CA MET A 93 16.01 15.21 20.39
C MET A 93 17.06 14.38 19.63
N VAL A 94 16.62 13.56 18.65
CA VAL A 94 17.49 12.71 17.82
C VAL A 94 17.22 12.99 16.32
N PRO A 95 17.79 14.08 15.76
CA PRO A 95 17.50 14.50 14.38
C PRO A 95 17.87 13.47 13.30
N THR A 96 18.76 12.54 13.61
CA THR A 96 19.23 11.48 12.71
C THR A 96 18.42 10.20 12.79
N ASP A 97 17.38 10.14 13.62
CA ASP A 97 16.52 8.96 13.74
C ASP A 97 15.56 8.88 12.55
N GLN A 98 15.88 7.98 11.64
CA GLN A 98 15.11 7.70 10.43
C GLN A 98 13.75 7.05 10.72
N LEU A 99 13.67 6.22 11.78
CA LEU A 99 12.43 5.51 12.12
C LEU A 99 11.37 6.45 12.69
N VAL A 100 11.78 7.38 13.55
CA VAL A 100 10.90 8.43 14.06
C VAL A 100 10.38 9.31 12.91
N ARG A 101 11.24 9.66 11.93
CA ARG A 101 10.82 10.41 10.75
C ARG A 101 9.78 9.64 9.91
N ARG A 102 9.96 8.34 9.74
CA ARG A 102 8.99 7.49 9.07
C ARG A 102 7.65 7.44 9.82
N LYS A 103 7.67 7.26 11.14
CA LYS A 103 6.46 7.27 11.98
C LYS A 103 5.73 8.61 11.91
N LEU A 104 6.47 9.71 11.92
CA LEU A 104 5.92 11.04 11.75
C LEU A 104 5.26 11.21 10.37
N ALA A 105 5.87 10.65 9.32
CA ALA A 105 5.28 10.64 7.99
C ALA A 105 3.93 9.92 7.96
N ASP A 106 3.84 8.71 8.54
CA ASP A 106 2.58 7.97 8.61
C ASP A 106 1.53 8.70 9.45
N THR A 107 1.96 9.38 10.52
CA THR A 107 1.06 10.16 11.37
C THR A 107 0.51 11.38 10.63
N TYR A 108 1.34 12.15 9.95
CA TYR A 108 0.88 13.25 9.10
C TYR A 108 -0.04 12.79 7.97
N TRP A 109 0.22 11.58 7.43
CA TRP A 109 -0.68 10.99 6.42
C TRP A 109 -2.07 10.73 6.99
N ALA A 110 -2.15 10.16 8.20
CA ALA A 110 -3.41 9.91 8.89
C ALA A 110 -4.18 11.20 9.24
N GLU A 111 -3.45 12.32 9.43
CA GLU A 111 -4.02 13.67 9.61
C GLU A 111 -4.40 14.37 8.30
N ASN A 112 -4.28 13.72 7.14
CA ASN A 112 -4.44 14.32 5.81
C ASN A 112 -3.44 15.46 5.50
N ARG A 113 -2.33 15.56 6.22
CA ARG A 113 -1.23 16.50 5.97
C ARG A 113 -0.25 15.92 4.94
N TYR A 114 -0.76 15.60 3.76
CA TYR A 114 -0.08 14.78 2.74
C TYR A 114 1.29 15.29 2.32
N HIS A 115 1.45 16.60 2.10
CA HIS A 115 2.74 17.16 1.70
C HIS A 115 3.79 17.06 2.80
N ALA A 116 3.40 17.27 4.06
CA ALA A 116 4.29 17.10 5.21
C ALA A 116 4.70 15.62 5.38
N ALA A 117 3.75 14.70 5.22
CA ALA A 117 4.00 13.26 5.25
C ALA A 117 5.05 12.83 4.21
N ILE A 118 4.89 13.26 2.96
CA ILE A 118 5.84 12.98 1.87
C ILE A 118 7.22 13.57 2.19
N ALA A 119 7.29 14.78 2.72
CA ALA A 119 8.57 15.41 3.11
C ALA A 119 9.27 14.59 4.21
N MET A 120 8.54 14.16 5.24
CA MET A 120 9.10 13.35 6.34
C MET A 120 9.54 11.96 5.85
N MET A 121 8.77 11.31 4.99
CA MET A 121 9.16 10.03 4.40
C MET A 121 10.45 10.15 3.57
N ARG A 122 10.59 11.22 2.78
CA ARG A 122 11.84 11.49 2.06
C ARG A 122 13.01 11.69 3.02
N THR A 123 12.81 12.48 4.07
CA THR A 123 13.85 12.68 5.10
C THR A 123 14.26 11.36 5.75
N ALA A 124 13.31 10.46 6.04
CA ALA A 124 13.61 9.13 6.56
C ALA A 124 14.49 8.31 5.59
N ILE A 125 14.17 8.35 4.30
CA ILE A 125 14.94 7.69 3.24
C ILE A 125 16.35 8.27 3.12
N ASP A 126 16.49 9.58 3.20
CA ASP A 126 17.79 10.27 3.09
C ASP A 126 18.70 10.00 4.30
N LEU A 127 18.11 9.78 5.48
CA LEU A 127 18.83 9.41 6.70
C LEU A 127 19.22 7.92 6.73
N ALA A 128 18.49 7.06 6.03
CA ALA A 128 18.73 5.63 6.02
C ALA A 128 20.02 5.29 5.23
N HIS A 129 20.87 4.47 5.83
CA HIS A 129 22.12 4.08 5.18
C HIS A 129 21.88 3.06 4.06
N PRO A 130 22.32 3.33 2.81
CA PRO A 130 21.97 2.50 1.66
C PRO A 130 22.33 1.01 1.77
N ALA A 131 23.42 0.68 2.43
CA ALA A 131 23.87 -0.71 2.57
C ALA A 131 23.37 -1.39 3.85
N ILE A 132 23.09 -0.62 4.92
CA ILE A 132 22.68 -1.17 6.22
C ILE A 132 21.16 -1.30 6.27
N ASP A 133 20.46 -0.27 5.83
CA ASP A 133 18.99 -0.14 5.91
C ASP A 133 18.33 -0.44 4.57
N ARG A 134 18.95 -1.26 3.73
CA ARG A 134 18.53 -1.51 2.36
C ARG A 134 17.06 -1.96 2.27
N GLU A 135 16.66 -2.93 3.09
CA GLU A 135 15.30 -3.46 3.10
C GLU A 135 14.29 -2.39 3.50
N LEU A 136 14.57 -1.65 4.58
CA LEU A 136 13.71 -0.54 5.04
C LEU A 136 13.58 0.55 3.97
N ARG A 137 14.68 0.91 3.29
CA ARG A 137 14.64 1.90 2.21
C ARG A 137 13.75 1.46 1.07
N GLN A 138 13.82 0.19 0.66
CA GLN A 138 12.98 -0.37 -0.40
C GLN A 138 11.50 -0.28 -0.03
N GLU A 139 11.14 -0.66 1.19
CA GLU A 139 9.76 -0.53 1.70
C GLU A 139 9.31 0.94 1.69
N TRP A 140 10.19 1.86 2.11
CA TRP A 140 9.85 3.29 2.14
C TRP A 140 9.76 3.92 0.76
N PHE A 141 10.51 3.45 -0.23
CA PHE A 141 10.32 3.85 -1.63
C PHE A 141 8.93 3.44 -2.12
N VAL A 142 8.50 2.21 -1.84
CA VAL A 142 7.15 1.74 -2.19
C VAL A 142 6.10 2.60 -1.50
N ARG A 143 6.24 2.82 -0.20
CA ARG A 143 5.30 3.66 0.56
C ARG A 143 5.24 5.09 0.04
N LEU A 144 6.39 5.66 -0.32
CA LEU A 144 6.45 7.01 -0.90
C LEU A 144 5.83 7.06 -2.31
N ALA A 145 5.94 5.98 -3.08
CA ALA A 145 5.24 5.83 -4.36
C ALA A 145 3.72 5.81 -4.17
N GLU A 146 3.20 5.02 -3.22
CA GLU A 146 1.78 4.99 -2.87
C GLU A 146 1.27 6.39 -2.46
N MET A 147 1.97 7.05 -1.53
CA MET A 147 1.62 8.41 -1.09
C MET A 147 1.54 9.40 -2.27
N ASN A 148 2.47 9.32 -3.22
CA ASN A 148 2.43 10.17 -4.41
C ASN A 148 1.29 9.80 -5.36
N LEU A 149 0.98 8.52 -5.51
CA LEU A 149 -0.14 8.05 -6.33
C LEU A 149 -1.49 8.53 -5.78
N ASP A 150 -1.67 8.45 -4.46
CA ASP A 150 -2.92 8.84 -3.79
C ASP A 150 -3.24 10.33 -3.96
N ILE A 151 -2.21 11.19 -3.97
CA ILE A 151 -2.38 12.63 -4.26
C ILE A 151 -2.32 12.98 -5.76
N GLY A 152 -2.28 11.96 -6.64
CA GLY A 152 -2.30 12.13 -8.09
C GLY A 152 -0.96 12.47 -8.75
N ASN A 153 0.15 12.44 -8.03
CA ASN A 153 1.49 12.70 -8.56
C ASN A 153 2.10 11.45 -9.22
N VAL A 154 1.54 11.04 -10.35
CA VAL A 154 1.89 9.78 -11.04
C VAL A 154 3.37 9.68 -11.38
N ASP A 155 3.97 10.72 -11.94
CA ASP A 155 5.39 10.72 -12.34
C ASP A 155 6.33 10.49 -11.15
N ARG A 156 6.02 11.11 -10.01
CA ARG A 156 6.78 10.90 -8.78
C ARG A 156 6.54 9.52 -8.20
N ALA A 157 5.32 9.00 -8.28
CA ALA A 157 5.01 7.64 -7.86
C ALA A 157 5.83 6.62 -8.67
N LEU A 158 5.88 6.75 -10.01
CA LEU A 158 6.71 5.91 -10.87
C LEU A 158 8.19 6.02 -10.50
N HIS A 159 8.71 7.23 -10.35
CA HIS A 159 10.10 7.44 -9.96
C HIS A 159 10.49 6.67 -8.69
N TRP A 160 9.66 6.71 -7.65
CA TRP A 160 10.00 6.06 -6.38
C TRP A 160 9.85 4.55 -6.44
N VAL A 161 8.82 4.03 -7.11
CA VAL A 161 8.66 2.57 -7.25
C VAL A 161 9.72 1.96 -8.16
N ASP A 162 10.17 2.67 -9.19
CA ASP A 162 11.28 2.23 -10.05
C ASP A 162 12.58 2.15 -9.25
N ARG A 163 12.86 3.12 -8.33
CA ARG A 163 13.98 3.04 -7.39
C ARG A 163 13.93 1.77 -6.52
N ALA A 164 12.75 1.40 -6.03
CA ALA A 164 12.58 0.17 -5.27
C ALA A 164 12.91 -1.07 -6.10
N ILE A 165 12.47 -1.11 -7.36
CA ILE A 165 12.70 -2.22 -8.30
C ILE A 165 14.16 -2.28 -8.74
N GLU A 166 14.82 -1.13 -8.95
CA GLU A 166 16.26 -1.07 -9.25
C GLU A 166 17.11 -1.67 -8.13
N GLU A 167 16.78 -1.38 -6.87
CA GLU A 167 17.47 -1.95 -5.72
C GLU A 167 17.13 -3.43 -5.48
N ASN A 168 15.90 -3.85 -5.79
CA ASN A 168 15.42 -5.23 -5.65
C ASN A 168 14.42 -5.59 -6.75
N PRO A 169 14.89 -6.16 -7.88
CA PRO A 169 14.02 -6.52 -9.00
C PRO A 169 12.93 -7.55 -8.68
N GLN A 170 13.09 -8.33 -7.59
CA GLN A 170 12.12 -9.34 -7.16
C GLN A 170 11.19 -8.85 -6.05
N MET A 171 11.20 -7.57 -5.71
CA MET A 171 10.34 -7.00 -4.67
C MET A 171 8.87 -7.01 -5.11
N LEU A 172 8.11 -7.97 -4.61
CA LEU A 172 6.68 -8.14 -4.94
C LEU A 172 5.85 -6.87 -4.71
N PRO A 173 5.91 -6.20 -3.54
CA PRO A 173 5.12 -4.99 -3.31
C PRO A 173 5.42 -3.89 -4.34
N ALA A 174 6.69 -3.71 -4.72
CA ALA A 174 7.06 -2.70 -5.70
C ALA A 174 6.46 -3.00 -7.09
N ARG A 175 6.49 -4.28 -7.53
CA ARG A 175 5.86 -4.70 -8.78
C ARG A 175 4.36 -4.48 -8.78
N VAL A 176 3.68 -4.83 -7.69
CA VAL A 176 2.23 -4.64 -7.55
C VAL A 176 1.88 -3.15 -7.57
N VAL A 177 2.61 -2.32 -6.82
CA VAL A 177 2.38 -0.87 -6.80
C VAL A 177 2.65 -0.25 -8.16
N ARG A 178 3.74 -0.63 -8.86
CA ARG A 178 4.00 -0.13 -10.23
C ARG A 178 2.90 -0.55 -11.19
N GLY A 179 2.42 -1.79 -11.11
CA GLY A 179 1.27 -2.27 -11.87
C GLY A 179 0.04 -1.39 -11.67
N SER A 180 -0.29 -1.03 -10.43
CA SER A 180 -1.43 -0.16 -10.12
C SER A 180 -1.26 1.28 -10.64
N ILE A 181 -0.05 1.82 -10.58
CA ILE A 181 0.27 3.14 -11.15
C ILE A 181 0.07 3.10 -12.68
N LEU A 182 0.61 2.08 -13.34
CA LEU A 182 0.52 1.90 -14.80
C LEU A 182 -0.92 1.66 -15.26
N GLU A 183 -1.73 0.94 -14.47
CA GLU A 183 -3.16 0.79 -14.73
C GLU A 183 -3.88 2.13 -14.69
N ARG A 184 -3.59 2.97 -13.70
CA ARG A 184 -4.23 4.29 -13.54
C ARG A 184 -3.98 5.21 -14.74
N VAL A 185 -2.80 5.09 -15.38
CA VAL A 185 -2.48 5.80 -16.63
C VAL A 185 -2.84 5.00 -17.90
N GLN A 186 -3.61 3.94 -17.75
CA GLN A 186 -4.07 3.07 -18.84
C GLN A 186 -2.95 2.37 -19.64
N SER A 187 -1.75 2.30 -19.11
CA SER A 187 -0.63 1.55 -19.66
C SER A 187 -0.79 0.05 -19.37
N TYR A 188 -1.94 -0.51 -19.78
CA TYR A 188 -2.38 -1.86 -19.41
C TYR A 188 -1.38 -2.97 -19.77
N LYS A 189 -0.62 -2.82 -20.84
CA LYS A 189 0.38 -3.84 -21.22
C LYS A 189 1.47 -3.94 -20.16
N ALA A 190 2.07 -2.81 -19.79
CA ALA A 190 3.13 -2.77 -18.79
C ALA A 190 2.59 -3.15 -17.37
N ALA A 191 1.37 -2.72 -17.03
CA ALA A 191 0.72 -3.14 -15.78
C ALA A 191 0.57 -4.66 -15.69
N LEU A 192 0.11 -5.30 -16.77
CA LEU A 192 -0.01 -6.76 -16.84
C LEU A 192 1.34 -7.48 -16.75
N GLU A 193 2.41 -6.92 -17.32
CA GLU A 193 3.76 -7.47 -17.19
C GLU A 193 4.21 -7.51 -15.73
N ASP A 194 4.01 -6.43 -14.97
CA ASP A 194 4.36 -6.38 -13.56
C ASP A 194 3.48 -7.30 -12.71
N TYR A 195 2.17 -7.29 -12.92
CA TYR A 195 1.26 -8.15 -12.17
C TYR A 195 1.52 -9.64 -12.44
N HIS A 196 1.73 -10.06 -13.69
CA HIS A 196 2.06 -11.43 -14.02
C HIS A 196 3.42 -11.85 -13.45
N TYR A 197 4.41 -10.94 -13.45
CA TYR A 197 5.67 -11.20 -12.80
C TYR A 197 5.48 -11.40 -11.28
N ALA A 198 4.70 -10.54 -10.63
CA ALA A 198 4.39 -10.69 -9.21
C ALA A 198 3.67 -12.02 -8.94
N LEU A 199 2.67 -12.38 -9.72
CA LEU A 199 1.96 -13.67 -9.61
C LEU A 199 2.87 -14.89 -9.81
N SER A 200 3.89 -14.79 -10.66
CA SER A 200 4.85 -15.87 -10.89
C SER A 200 5.78 -16.14 -9.70
N LEU A 201 5.99 -15.13 -8.85
CA LEU A 201 6.80 -15.24 -7.63
C LEU A 201 5.96 -15.60 -6.38
N MET A 202 4.64 -15.40 -6.43
CA MET A 202 3.73 -15.79 -5.34
C MET A 202 3.49 -17.30 -5.39
N ALA A 203 3.43 -17.93 -4.20
CA ALA A 203 3.05 -19.35 -4.10
C ALA A 203 1.66 -19.59 -4.74
N GLU A 204 1.42 -20.81 -5.25
CA GLU A 204 0.15 -21.16 -5.91
C GLU A 204 -1.05 -21.15 -4.95
N GLU A 205 -0.81 -21.24 -3.65
CA GLU A 205 -1.86 -21.16 -2.63
C GLU A 205 -2.48 -19.75 -2.62
N SER A 206 -3.83 -19.72 -2.53
CA SER A 206 -4.64 -18.50 -2.56
C SER A 206 -4.39 -17.59 -1.33
N SER A 207 -3.26 -16.93 -1.29
CA SER A 207 -3.03 -15.85 -0.33
C SER A 207 -3.94 -14.66 -0.67
N ALA A 208 -4.38 -13.92 0.35
CA ALA A 208 -5.22 -12.72 0.14
C ALA A 208 -4.55 -11.70 -0.80
N GLU A 209 -3.21 -11.66 -0.80
CA GLU A 209 -2.44 -10.78 -1.68
C GLU A 209 -2.47 -11.25 -3.13
N ARG A 210 -2.31 -12.56 -3.38
CA ARG A 210 -2.43 -13.14 -4.70
C ARG A 210 -3.81 -12.89 -5.30
N VAL A 211 -4.87 -13.16 -4.53
CA VAL A 211 -6.25 -12.92 -4.95
C VAL A 211 -6.47 -11.45 -5.32
N ARG A 212 -5.90 -10.51 -4.55
CA ARG A 212 -5.97 -9.08 -4.88
C ARG A 212 -5.36 -8.78 -6.24
N VAL A 213 -4.16 -9.30 -6.51
CA VAL A 213 -3.48 -9.09 -7.81
C VAL A 213 -4.25 -9.75 -8.96
N GLU A 214 -4.83 -10.94 -8.75
CA GLU A 214 -5.68 -11.62 -9.74
C GLU A 214 -6.93 -10.78 -10.09
N ILE A 215 -7.54 -10.11 -9.10
CA ILE A 215 -8.67 -9.18 -9.31
C ILE A 215 -8.23 -8.00 -10.18
N GLU A 216 -7.06 -7.39 -9.92
CA GLU A 216 -6.56 -6.27 -10.73
C GLU A 216 -6.29 -6.71 -12.18
N VAL A 217 -5.66 -7.86 -12.38
CA VAL A 217 -5.45 -8.44 -13.72
C VAL A 217 -6.79 -8.70 -14.43
N ALA A 218 -7.78 -9.25 -13.72
CA ALA A 218 -9.12 -9.49 -14.28
C ALA A 218 -9.81 -8.17 -14.65
N ARG A 219 -9.63 -7.11 -13.85
CA ARG A 219 -10.15 -5.76 -14.14
C ARG A 219 -9.58 -5.21 -15.43
N ILE A 220 -8.26 -5.30 -15.63
CA ILE A 220 -7.61 -4.89 -16.89
C ILE A 220 -8.17 -5.68 -18.07
N TYR A 221 -8.32 -7.00 -17.95
CA TYR A 221 -8.89 -7.82 -19.02
C TYR A 221 -10.37 -7.49 -19.29
N SER A 222 -11.12 -7.06 -18.28
CA SER A 222 -12.48 -6.57 -18.45
C SER A 222 -12.51 -5.27 -19.27
N HIS A 223 -11.64 -4.31 -18.98
CA HIS A 223 -11.46 -3.08 -19.77
C HIS A 223 -11.07 -3.38 -21.22
N GLN A 224 -10.22 -4.38 -21.44
CA GLN A 224 -9.81 -4.84 -22.76
C GLN A 224 -10.87 -5.69 -23.49
N ARG A 225 -12.03 -5.93 -22.90
CA ARG A 225 -13.10 -6.82 -23.41
C ARG A 225 -12.60 -8.23 -23.77
N ARG A 226 -11.81 -8.82 -22.87
CA ARG A 226 -11.29 -10.19 -23.02
C ARG A 226 -11.99 -11.16 -22.06
N PRO A 227 -13.27 -11.52 -22.30
CA PRO A 227 -14.10 -12.22 -21.34
C PRO A 227 -13.52 -13.60 -20.94
N HIS A 228 -12.88 -14.34 -21.85
CA HIS A 228 -12.26 -15.61 -21.51
C HIS A 228 -11.10 -15.47 -20.50
N ARG A 229 -10.32 -14.38 -20.58
CA ARG A 229 -9.24 -14.11 -19.63
C ARG A 229 -9.78 -13.66 -18.26
N VAL A 230 -10.86 -12.87 -18.25
CA VAL A 230 -11.55 -12.51 -17.02
C VAL A 230 -12.00 -13.76 -16.28
N LEU A 231 -12.69 -14.69 -16.97
CA LEU A 231 -13.16 -15.91 -16.35
C LEU A 231 -12.02 -16.81 -15.88
N ALA A 232 -10.92 -16.91 -16.65
CA ALA A 232 -9.74 -17.68 -16.23
C ALA A 232 -9.12 -17.12 -14.95
N MET A 233 -8.90 -15.80 -14.87
CA MET A 233 -8.29 -15.16 -13.70
C MET A 233 -9.17 -15.23 -12.45
N THR A 234 -10.50 -15.22 -12.62
CA THR A 234 -11.42 -15.22 -11.48
C THR A 234 -11.91 -16.62 -11.09
N SER A 235 -11.58 -17.67 -11.86
CA SER A 235 -12.14 -19.03 -11.66
C SER A 235 -11.86 -19.66 -10.31
N ALA A 236 -10.65 -19.44 -9.77
CA ALA A 236 -10.21 -19.97 -8.48
C ALA A 236 -10.61 -19.10 -7.29
N ILE A 237 -11.09 -17.88 -7.53
CA ILE A 237 -11.48 -16.96 -6.47
C ILE A 237 -12.85 -17.36 -5.91
N ASP A 238 -12.94 -17.62 -4.62
CA ASP A 238 -14.23 -17.76 -3.92
C ASP A 238 -14.69 -16.39 -3.39
N PRO A 239 -15.73 -15.78 -3.97
CA PRO A 239 -16.18 -14.44 -3.54
C PRO A 239 -16.65 -14.39 -2.09
N ARG A 240 -17.04 -15.52 -1.48
CA ARG A 240 -17.50 -15.60 -0.09
C ARG A 240 -16.40 -15.34 0.93
N THR A 241 -15.14 -15.47 0.52
CA THR A 241 -13.96 -15.19 1.35
C THR A 241 -13.49 -13.75 1.28
N LEU A 242 -14.09 -12.94 0.39
CA LEU A 242 -13.72 -11.57 0.12
C LEU A 242 -14.54 -10.58 0.96
N GLN A 243 -14.03 -9.36 1.06
CA GLN A 243 -14.85 -8.24 1.53
C GLN A 243 -16.04 -8.01 0.55
N PRO A 244 -17.21 -7.56 1.03
CA PRO A 244 -18.40 -7.42 0.20
C PRO A 244 -18.18 -6.61 -1.08
N THR A 245 -17.41 -5.54 -1.03
CA THR A 245 -17.08 -4.71 -2.20
C THR A 245 -16.27 -5.47 -3.25
N GLN A 246 -15.26 -6.23 -2.83
CA GLN A 246 -14.44 -7.06 -3.72
C GLN A 246 -15.26 -8.23 -4.30
N ALA A 247 -16.14 -8.85 -3.49
CA ALA A 247 -17.04 -9.89 -3.95
C ALA A 247 -17.97 -9.38 -5.05
N ILE A 248 -18.54 -8.19 -4.88
CA ILE A 248 -19.37 -7.51 -5.88
C ILE A 248 -18.58 -7.27 -7.17
N ASP A 249 -17.34 -6.78 -7.09
CA ASP A 249 -16.49 -6.56 -8.25
C ASP A 249 -16.22 -7.86 -9.03
N VAL A 250 -15.88 -8.93 -8.33
CA VAL A 250 -15.63 -10.25 -8.95
C VAL A 250 -16.89 -10.80 -9.63
N HIS A 251 -18.04 -10.76 -8.94
CA HIS A 251 -19.32 -11.19 -9.51
C HIS A 251 -19.69 -10.35 -10.73
N LEU A 252 -19.49 -9.00 -10.68
CA LEU A 252 -19.81 -8.13 -11.80
C LEU A 252 -18.92 -8.39 -13.03
N MET A 253 -17.62 -8.60 -12.81
CA MET A 253 -16.69 -8.96 -13.88
C MET A 253 -17.05 -10.31 -14.51
N ARG A 254 -17.35 -11.33 -13.70
CA ARG A 254 -17.81 -12.65 -14.18
C ARG A 254 -19.11 -12.54 -14.96
N ALA A 255 -20.11 -11.86 -14.41
CA ALA A 255 -21.41 -11.66 -15.05
C ALA A 255 -21.28 -10.99 -16.42
N THR A 256 -20.48 -9.93 -16.50
CA THR A 256 -20.24 -9.22 -17.76
C THR A 256 -19.53 -10.14 -18.77
N ALA A 257 -18.51 -10.86 -18.35
CA ALA A 257 -17.76 -11.78 -19.19
C ALA A 257 -18.62 -12.97 -19.67
N LEU A 258 -19.47 -13.51 -18.79
CA LEU A 258 -20.41 -14.60 -19.13
C LEU A 258 -21.47 -14.12 -20.13
N ARG A 259 -22.04 -12.93 -19.93
CA ARG A 259 -22.98 -12.30 -20.86
C ARG A 259 -22.35 -12.13 -22.25
N ASP A 260 -21.12 -11.59 -22.30
CA ASP A 260 -20.41 -11.35 -23.57
C ASP A 260 -20.06 -12.67 -24.29
N ARG A 261 -20.04 -13.79 -23.56
CA ARG A 261 -19.94 -15.14 -24.11
C ARG A 261 -21.29 -15.84 -24.32
N GLN A 262 -22.39 -15.12 -24.21
CA GLN A 262 -23.76 -15.61 -24.35
C GLN A 262 -24.15 -16.71 -23.33
N ARG A 263 -23.39 -16.85 -22.24
CA ARG A 263 -23.73 -17.73 -21.11
C ARG A 263 -24.67 -16.98 -20.16
N PHE A 264 -25.86 -16.68 -20.64
CA PHE A 264 -26.79 -15.75 -19.98
C PHE A 264 -27.30 -16.27 -18.63
N ALA A 265 -27.59 -17.57 -18.53
CA ALA A 265 -28.06 -18.15 -17.28
C ALA A 265 -27.03 -18.00 -16.16
N ASP A 266 -25.76 -18.27 -16.46
CA ASP A 266 -24.66 -18.12 -15.51
C ASP A 266 -24.44 -16.66 -15.15
N ALA A 267 -24.54 -15.74 -16.14
CA ALA A 267 -24.44 -14.31 -15.89
C ALA A 267 -25.53 -13.80 -14.94
N VAL A 268 -26.77 -14.28 -15.11
CA VAL A 268 -27.89 -13.97 -14.21
C VAL A 268 -27.60 -14.48 -12.80
N GLY A 269 -27.06 -15.69 -12.66
CA GLY A 269 -26.67 -16.24 -11.35
C GLY A 269 -25.67 -15.36 -10.62
N GLU A 270 -24.60 -14.92 -11.30
CA GLU A 270 -23.60 -14.01 -10.71
C GLU A 270 -24.24 -12.66 -10.31
N LEU A 271 -25.12 -12.12 -11.12
CA LEU A 271 -25.82 -10.84 -10.81
C LEU A 271 -26.76 -10.95 -9.62
N GLN A 272 -27.41 -12.12 -9.46
CA GLN A 272 -28.25 -12.38 -8.29
C GLN A 272 -27.44 -12.40 -7.01
N GLN A 273 -26.21 -12.93 -7.01
CA GLN A 273 -25.32 -12.89 -5.85
C GLN A 273 -25.00 -11.44 -5.46
N ILE A 274 -24.78 -10.54 -6.41
CA ILE A 274 -24.61 -9.10 -6.12
C ILE A 274 -25.85 -8.53 -5.44
N LEU A 275 -27.04 -8.84 -5.96
CA LEU A 275 -28.30 -8.32 -5.42
C LEU A 275 -28.67 -8.89 -4.04
N VAL A 276 -28.07 -10.00 -3.64
CA VAL A 276 -28.11 -10.51 -2.27
C VAL A 276 -27.24 -9.67 -1.33
N LEU A 277 -26.05 -9.25 -1.80
CA LEU A 277 -25.13 -8.42 -1.02
C LEU A 277 -25.57 -6.96 -0.95
N ASP A 278 -26.04 -6.42 -2.07
CA ASP A 278 -26.57 -5.06 -2.23
C ASP A 278 -27.79 -5.06 -3.12
N THR A 279 -28.96 -5.08 -2.51
CA THR A 279 -30.27 -5.07 -3.21
C THR A 279 -30.46 -3.88 -4.14
N ASN A 280 -29.81 -2.75 -3.88
CA ASN A 280 -29.97 -1.53 -4.65
C ASN A 280 -28.81 -1.26 -5.62
N HIS A 281 -27.96 -2.25 -5.89
CA HIS A 281 -26.81 -2.10 -6.76
C HIS A 281 -27.20 -1.80 -8.21
N ALA A 282 -27.24 -0.53 -8.58
CA ALA A 282 -27.76 -0.04 -9.87
C ALA A 282 -27.02 -0.67 -11.07
N GLN A 283 -25.69 -0.82 -11.00
CA GLN A 283 -24.91 -1.39 -12.09
C GLN A 283 -25.24 -2.87 -12.32
N ALA A 284 -25.42 -3.67 -11.27
CA ALA A 284 -25.83 -5.08 -11.41
C ALA A 284 -27.21 -5.21 -12.05
N ARG A 285 -28.18 -4.37 -11.63
CA ARG A 285 -29.49 -4.33 -12.25
C ARG A 285 -29.44 -3.91 -13.71
N PHE A 286 -28.57 -2.96 -14.07
CA PHE A 286 -28.39 -2.57 -15.47
C PHE A 286 -27.80 -3.72 -16.31
N VAL A 287 -26.76 -4.40 -15.80
CA VAL A 287 -26.19 -5.57 -16.50
C VAL A 287 -27.24 -6.67 -16.62
N LEU A 288 -28.08 -6.88 -15.60
CA LEU A 288 -29.18 -7.84 -15.63
C LEU A 288 -30.21 -7.49 -16.72
N ALA A 289 -30.66 -6.21 -16.79
CA ALA A 289 -31.55 -5.71 -17.83
C ALA A 289 -30.97 -5.95 -19.24
N SER A 290 -29.70 -5.61 -19.43
CA SER A 290 -29.01 -5.80 -20.70
C SER A 290 -28.82 -7.29 -21.06
N THR A 291 -28.64 -8.16 -20.07
CA THR A 291 -28.54 -9.61 -20.25
C THR A 291 -29.88 -10.18 -20.71
N TYR A 292 -30.99 -9.85 -20.05
CA TYR A 292 -32.32 -10.26 -20.47
C TYR A 292 -32.68 -9.72 -21.86
N TRP A 293 -32.32 -8.48 -22.18
CA TRP A 293 -32.50 -7.92 -23.51
C TRP A 293 -31.80 -8.75 -24.61
N GLN A 294 -30.55 -9.14 -24.36
CA GLN A 294 -29.80 -10.01 -25.28
C GLN A 294 -30.40 -11.42 -25.40
N GLN A 295 -31.02 -11.92 -24.35
CA GLN A 295 -31.80 -13.18 -24.36
C GLN A 295 -33.12 -13.06 -25.11
N ARG A 296 -33.55 -11.87 -25.51
CA ARG A 296 -34.89 -11.60 -26.05
C ARG A 296 -36.02 -11.73 -25.01
N ASP A 297 -35.69 -11.74 -23.72
CA ASP A 297 -36.67 -11.71 -22.63
C ASP A 297 -37.05 -10.26 -22.31
N ILE A 298 -37.97 -9.74 -23.13
CA ILE A 298 -38.35 -8.33 -23.09
C ILE A 298 -38.97 -7.96 -21.74
N VAL A 299 -39.79 -8.84 -21.17
CA VAL A 299 -40.50 -8.57 -19.91
C VAL A 299 -39.54 -8.39 -18.75
N ARG A 300 -38.62 -9.36 -18.57
CA ARG A 300 -37.64 -9.27 -17.50
C ARG A 300 -36.65 -8.12 -17.72
N ALA A 301 -36.31 -7.85 -18.98
CA ALA A 301 -35.44 -6.70 -19.32
C ALA A 301 -36.07 -5.38 -18.93
N GLN A 302 -37.38 -5.16 -19.26
CA GLN A 302 -38.12 -3.94 -18.91
C GLN A 302 -38.23 -3.76 -17.39
N ASN A 303 -38.58 -4.83 -16.66
CA ASN A 303 -38.71 -4.77 -15.22
C ASN A 303 -37.36 -4.41 -14.54
N SER A 304 -36.27 -5.06 -14.97
CA SER A 304 -34.95 -4.75 -14.43
C SER A 304 -34.51 -3.32 -14.78
N LEU A 305 -34.83 -2.84 -15.97
CA LEU A 305 -34.50 -1.50 -16.42
C LEU A 305 -35.31 -0.41 -15.66
N ALA A 306 -36.58 -0.69 -15.39
CA ALA A 306 -37.43 0.20 -14.59
C ALA A 306 -36.86 0.42 -13.19
N GLU A 307 -36.31 -0.66 -12.57
CA GLU A 307 -35.65 -0.55 -11.27
C GLU A 307 -34.35 0.26 -11.34
N VAL A 308 -33.57 0.14 -12.42
CA VAL A 308 -32.37 1.00 -12.62
C VAL A 308 -32.77 2.47 -12.67
N LEU A 309 -33.80 2.80 -13.45
CA LEU A 309 -34.25 4.18 -13.62
C LEU A 309 -34.96 4.72 -12.37
N ARG A 310 -35.57 3.86 -11.56
CA ARG A 310 -36.09 4.24 -10.25
C ARG A 310 -34.95 4.63 -9.28
N LEU A 311 -33.82 3.88 -9.28
CA LEU A 311 -32.66 4.15 -8.44
C LEU A 311 -31.83 5.34 -8.95
N ASN A 312 -31.71 5.46 -10.27
CA ASN A 312 -30.98 6.54 -10.93
C ASN A 312 -31.73 6.96 -12.23
N PRO A 313 -32.64 7.95 -12.15
CA PRO A 313 -33.41 8.39 -13.30
C PRO A 313 -32.57 8.89 -14.47
N ASN A 314 -31.38 9.38 -14.21
CA ASN A 314 -30.47 9.93 -15.22
C ASN A 314 -29.38 8.95 -15.65
N HIS A 315 -29.54 7.65 -15.41
CA HIS A 315 -28.53 6.65 -15.78
C HIS A 315 -28.36 6.58 -17.31
N PRO A 316 -27.21 7.03 -17.89
CA PRO A 316 -27.15 7.28 -19.35
C PRO A 316 -27.30 6.00 -20.19
N ALA A 317 -26.72 4.88 -19.72
CA ALA A 317 -26.78 3.62 -20.43
C ALA A 317 -28.18 2.98 -20.33
N ALA A 318 -28.90 3.18 -19.21
CA ALA A 318 -30.26 2.69 -19.04
C ALA A 318 -31.23 3.43 -19.95
N LEU A 319 -31.12 4.76 -20.06
CA LEU A 319 -31.95 5.57 -20.98
C LEU A 319 -31.72 5.17 -22.45
N ARG A 320 -30.46 4.91 -22.85
CA ARG A 320 -30.16 4.39 -24.19
C ARG A 320 -30.78 3.02 -24.44
N LEU A 321 -30.71 2.12 -23.47
CA LEU A 321 -31.30 0.78 -23.58
C LEU A 321 -32.84 0.90 -23.67
N GLN A 322 -33.48 1.80 -22.91
CA GLN A 322 -34.91 2.07 -22.98
C GLN A 322 -35.34 2.52 -24.39
N GLN A 323 -34.59 3.46 -24.99
CA GLN A 323 -34.84 3.93 -26.35
C GLN A 323 -34.72 2.78 -27.39
N GLN A 324 -33.69 1.93 -27.24
CA GLN A 324 -33.51 0.74 -28.10
C GLN A 324 -34.68 -0.24 -27.99
N MET A 325 -35.24 -0.42 -26.79
CA MET A 325 -36.38 -1.30 -26.55
C MET A 325 -37.67 -0.70 -27.13
N ALA A 326 -37.81 0.64 -27.20
CA ALA A 326 -38.95 1.32 -27.73
C ALA A 326 -38.95 1.42 -29.28
N SER A 327 -37.79 1.22 -29.91
CA SER A 327 -37.64 1.28 -31.38
C SER A 327 -37.44 -0.16 -31.92
N PRO A 328 -38.52 -0.88 -32.21
CA PRO A 328 -38.39 -2.23 -32.80
C PRO A 328 -37.76 -2.10 -34.19
N LYS A 329 -36.74 -2.94 -34.43
CA LYS A 329 -36.20 -3.17 -35.77
C LYS A 329 -37.11 -4.06 -36.57
#